data_9c9c7c8953271f2d0a5fcf3c1ea0a408
#
_entry.id   9c9c7c8953271f2d0a5fcf3c1ea0a408
#
_cell.length_a   1.000
_cell.length_b   1.000
_cell.length_c   1.000
_cell.angle_alpha   90.00
_cell.angle_beta   90.00
_cell.angle_gamma   90.00
#
_symmetry.space_group_name_H-M   'P 1'
#
loop_
_entity.id
_entity.type
_entity.pdbx_description
1 polymer ?
#
loop_
_entity_poly.entity_id
_entity_poly.type
_entity_poly.pdbx_seq_one_letter_code
_entity_poly.pdbx_strand_id
1 'polypeptide(L)'
;MALPVSAQSSGILVVDLERAYDSSKFAQAMRDAFSLQNQLLNEENSNILNALKGEELQLTEDRATLSPELFAIAAEAFDVKVQGIRKSRLQKLRLVEDQFNRLKINFFQKINPFFDEVMLEFNAAAILEKKSIVRSIDALDITDLLVQRVDQAFLANEANAKISAKEND
;
A
#
# COMPACT_ATOMS: atom_id res chain seq x y z
N MET A 1 21.62 -54.86 3.24
CA MET A 1 20.32 -54.81 3.92
C MET A 1 19.83 -53.35 3.82
N ALA A 2 18.99 -53.05 2.84
CA ALA A 2 18.47 -51.71 2.65
C ALA A 2 17.27 -51.55 3.58
N LEU A 3 17.31 -50.58 4.49
CA LEU A 3 16.15 -50.20 5.30
C LEU A 3 15.10 -49.60 4.37
N PRO A 4 13.82 -49.96 4.52
CA PRO A 4 12.75 -49.28 3.76
C PRO A 4 12.69 -47.85 4.24
N VAL A 5 12.99 -46.91 3.36
CA VAL A 5 12.60 -45.52 3.54
C VAL A 5 11.07 -45.50 3.50
N SER A 6 10.44 -45.48 4.67
CA SER A 6 9.02 -45.13 4.76
C SER A 6 8.91 -43.71 4.24
N ALA A 7 8.49 -43.57 2.99
CA ALA A 7 8.03 -42.31 2.45
C ALA A 7 6.77 -41.96 3.26
N GLN A 8 6.94 -41.25 4.38
CA GLN A 8 5.84 -40.48 4.94
C GLN A 8 5.38 -39.57 3.80
N SER A 9 4.15 -39.71 3.38
CA SER A 9 3.55 -38.84 2.38
C SER A 9 3.45 -37.45 2.98
N SER A 10 4.55 -36.73 2.89
CA SER A 10 4.55 -35.30 3.24
C SER A 10 3.66 -34.62 2.25
N GLY A 11 2.54 -34.07 2.72
CA GLY A 11 1.55 -33.40 1.87
C GLY A 11 2.18 -32.16 1.20
N ILE A 12 1.67 -31.86 0.03
CA ILE A 12 1.91 -30.54 -0.62
C ILE A 12 0.66 -29.71 -0.41
N LEU A 13 0.82 -28.48 0.03
CA LEU A 13 -0.26 -27.52 0.17
C LEU A 13 -0.17 -26.47 -0.93
N VAL A 14 -1.25 -25.76 -1.17
CA VAL A 14 -1.36 -24.75 -2.20
C VAL A 14 -1.88 -23.46 -1.58
N VAL A 15 -1.32 -22.32 -1.99
CA VAL A 15 -1.76 -21.00 -1.56
C VAL A 15 -1.87 -20.05 -2.75
N ASP A 16 -2.91 -19.25 -2.78
CA ASP A 16 -3.04 -18.10 -3.67
C ASP A 16 -2.65 -16.84 -2.89
N LEU A 17 -1.40 -16.41 -3.07
CA LEU A 17 -0.83 -15.27 -2.35
C LEU A 17 -1.54 -13.95 -2.67
N GLU A 18 -1.99 -13.78 -3.91
CA GLU A 18 -2.70 -12.58 -4.32
C GLU A 18 -4.09 -12.53 -3.68
N ARG A 19 -4.83 -13.62 -3.75
CA ARG A 19 -6.12 -13.75 -3.07
C ARG A 19 -5.98 -13.60 -1.56
N ALA A 20 -4.93 -14.19 -0.95
CA ALA A 20 -4.67 -14.05 0.47
C ALA A 20 -4.44 -12.59 0.88
N TYR A 21 -3.65 -11.84 0.08
CA TYR A 21 -3.47 -10.40 0.30
C TYR A 21 -4.78 -9.64 0.12
N ASP A 22 -5.44 -9.79 -1.03
CA ASP A 22 -6.60 -8.97 -1.39
C ASP A 22 -7.81 -9.21 -0.49
N SER A 23 -7.96 -10.42 0.06
CA SER A 23 -9.06 -10.80 0.96
C SER A 23 -8.78 -10.41 2.42
N SER A 24 -7.53 -10.07 2.78
CA SER A 24 -7.14 -9.76 4.16
C SER A 24 -7.67 -8.40 4.62
N LYS A 25 -7.97 -8.30 5.92
CA LYS A 25 -8.30 -7.02 6.58
C LYS A 25 -7.16 -6.02 6.51
N PHE A 26 -5.91 -6.50 6.49
CA PHE A 26 -4.75 -5.65 6.26
C PHE A 26 -4.84 -4.93 4.90
N ALA A 27 -5.08 -5.67 3.81
CA ALA A 27 -5.19 -5.06 2.49
C ALA A 27 -6.43 -4.15 2.36
N GLN A 28 -7.52 -4.49 3.05
CA GLN A 28 -8.70 -3.61 3.10
C GLN A 28 -8.35 -2.28 3.79
N ALA A 29 -7.75 -2.32 4.99
CA ALA A 29 -7.32 -1.12 5.70
C ALA A 29 -6.32 -0.28 4.87
N MET A 30 -5.45 -0.95 4.11
CA MET A 30 -4.51 -0.29 3.21
C MET A 30 -5.22 0.41 2.05
N ARG A 31 -6.22 -0.23 1.43
CA ARG A 31 -7.02 0.39 0.36
C ARG A 31 -7.78 1.61 0.87
N ASP A 32 -8.36 1.52 2.06
CA ASP A 32 -9.10 2.62 2.69
C ASP A 32 -8.17 3.81 2.99
N ALA A 33 -6.99 3.54 3.55
CA ALA A 33 -5.97 4.55 3.81
C ALA A 33 -5.46 5.21 2.51
N PHE A 34 -5.27 4.43 1.45
CA PHE A 34 -4.87 4.94 0.13
C PHE A 34 -5.95 5.83 -0.48
N SER A 35 -7.20 5.40 -0.40
CA SER A 35 -8.35 6.18 -0.89
C SER A 35 -8.44 7.53 -0.18
N LEU A 36 -8.33 7.53 1.16
CA LEU A 36 -8.32 8.75 1.96
C LEU A 36 -7.14 9.66 1.60
N GLN A 37 -5.94 9.11 1.47
CA GLN A 37 -4.76 9.88 1.11
C GLN A 37 -4.87 10.53 -0.27
N ASN A 38 -5.42 9.80 -1.25
CA ASN A 38 -5.70 10.36 -2.58
C ASN A 38 -6.77 11.45 -2.54
N GLN A 39 -7.82 11.29 -1.73
CA GLN A 39 -8.82 12.32 -1.55
C GLN A 39 -8.19 13.60 -0.99
N LEU A 40 -7.40 13.51 0.07
CA LEU A 40 -6.70 14.66 0.67
C LEU A 40 -5.76 15.36 -0.32
N LEU A 41 -5.02 14.58 -1.13
CA LEU A 41 -4.16 15.14 -2.18
C LEU A 41 -4.97 15.85 -3.27
N ASN A 42 -6.14 15.32 -3.64
CA ASN A 42 -7.01 15.96 -4.63
C ASN A 42 -7.61 17.26 -4.09
N GLU A 43 -8.01 17.31 -2.83
CA GLU A 43 -8.49 18.51 -2.16
C GLU A 43 -7.40 19.59 -2.07
N GLU A 44 -6.19 19.19 -1.62
CA GLU A 44 -5.02 20.09 -1.61
C GLU A 44 -4.73 20.64 -3.01
N ASN A 45 -4.74 19.80 -4.03
CA ASN A 45 -4.52 20.20 -5.42
C ASN A 45 -5.59 21.18 -5.92
N SER A 46 -6.85 20.96 -5.58
CA SER A 46 -7.96 21.84 -5.94
C SER A 46 -7.76 23.24 -5.32
N ASN A 47 -7.40 23.29 -4.05
CA ASN A 47 -7.14 24.54 -3.34
C ASN A 47 -5.94 25.30 -3.95
N ILE A 48 -4.86 24.58 -4.28
CA ILE A 48 -3.69 25.18 -4.96
C ILE A 48 -4.07 25.73 -6.33
N LEU A 49 -4.85 24.99 -7.13
CA LEU A 49 -5.28 25.44 -8.46
C LEU A 49 -6.15 26.69 -8.38
N ASN A 50 -7.06 26.76 -7.39
CA ASN A 50 -7.89 27.93 -7.17
C ASN A 50 -7.07 29.16 -6.75
N ALA A 51 -6.06 28.97 -5.88
CA ALA A 51 -5.15 30.03 -5.49
C ALA A 51 -4.32 30.53 -6.68
N LEU A 52 -3.75 29.64 -7.49
CA LEU A 52 -2.98 29.99 -8.69
C LEU A 52 -3.82 30.75 -9.71
N LYS A 53 -5.09 30.35 -9.90
CA LYS A 53 -6.02 31.06 -10.78
C LYS A 53 -6.30 32.48 -10.29
N GLY A 54 -6.43 32.67 -8.98
CA GLY A 54 -6.58 34.03 -8.40
C GLY A 54 -5.33 34.89 -8.63
N GLU A 55 -4.13 34.31 -8.42
CA GLU A 55 -2.86 35.01 -8.67
C GLU A 55 -2.66 35.36 -10.16
N GLU A 56 -3.04 34.45 -11.07
CA GLU A 56 -2.98 34.70 -12.52
C GLU A 56 -3.91 35.84 -12.96
N LEU A 57 -5.12 35.91 -12.38
CA LEU A 57 -6.04 37.04 -12.63
C LEU A 57 -5.45 38.34 -12.14
N GLN A 58 -4.91 38.38 -10.92
CA GLN A 58 -4.27 39.55 -10.35
C GLN A 58 -3.08 40.01 -11.23
N LEU A 59 -2.24 39.08 -11.68
CA LEU A 59 -1.12 39.36 -12.55
C LEU A 59 -1.57 39.95 -13.90
N THR A 60 -2.74 39.51 -14.39
CA THR A 60 -3.35 40.05 -15.61
C THR A 60 -3.82 41.49 -15.44
N GLU A 61 -4.39 41.84 -14.27
CA GLU A 61 -4.74 43.21 -13.92
C GLU A 61 -3.51 44.09 -13.71
N ASP A 62 -2.50 43.58 -13.04
CA ASP A 62 -1.23 44.28 -12.78
C ASP A 62 -0.48 44.66 -14.07
N ARG A 63 -0.69 43.91 -15.16
CA ARG A 63 -0.11 44.23 -16.48
C ARG A 63 -0.48 45.63 -16.98
N ALA A 64 -1.64 46.15 -16.60
CA ALA A 64 -2.10 47.45 -16.99
C ALA A 64 -1.54 48.59 -16.13
N THR A 65 -1.02 48.27 -14.94
CA THR A 65 -0.63 49.24 -13.90
C THR A 65 0.88 49.24 -13.61
N LEU A 66 1.58 48.13 -13.81
CA LEU A 66 3.01 47.99 -13.56
C LEU A 66 3.84 48.44 -14.77
N SER A 67 5.10 48.84 -14.52
CA SER A 67 6.06 49.02 -15.60
C SER A 67 6.39 47.66 -16.26
N PRO A 68 6.82 47.65 -17.55
CA PRO A 68 7.17 46.41 -18.25
C PRO A 68 8.19 45.54 -17.48
N GLU A 69 9.18 46.20 -16.83
CA GLU A 69 10.23 45.52 -16.06
C GLU A 69 9.65 44.85 -14.78
N LEU A 70 8.81 45.56 -14.05
CA LEU A 70 8.17 45.01 -12.84
C LEU A 70 7.20 43.88 -13.16
N PHE A 71 6.45 44.04 -14.26
CA PHE A 71 5.57 42.96 -14.72
C PHE A 71 6.37 41.71 -15.12
N ALA A 72 7.49 41.86 -15.83
CA ALA A 72 8.33 40.71 -16.21
C ALA A 72 8.86 39.95 -14.98
N ILE A 73 9.29 40.66 -13.95
CA ILE A 73 9.72 40.05 -12.68
C ILE A 73 8.57 39.27 -12.00
N ALA A 74 7.38 39.87 -11.95
CA ALA A 74 6.21 39.21 -11.32
C ALA A 74 5.77 37.99 -12.11
N ALA A 75 5.75 38.03 -13.43
CA ALA A 75 5.42 36.90 -14.29
C ALA A 75 6.43 35.77 -14.16
N GLU A 76 7.74 36.04 -14.12
CA GLU A 76 8.78 35.05 -13.91
C GLU A 76 8.62 34.37 -12.52
N ALA A 77 8.36 35.15 -11.46
CA ALA A 77 8.13 34.62 -10.12
C ALA A 77 6.91 33.69 -10.09
N PHE A 78 5.81 34.02 -10.77
CA PHE A 78 4.64 33.17 -10.90
C PHE A 78 4.97 31.87 -11.64
N ASP A 79 5.69 31.92 -12.76
CA ASP A 79 6.10 30.74 -13.52
C ASP A 79 6.97 29.79 -12.70
N VAL A 80 7.95 30.32 -11.96
CA VAL A 80 8.79 29.54 -11.04
C VAL A 80 7.95 28.86 -9.96
N LYS A 81 6.97 29.59 -9.39
CA LYS A 81 6.03 29.05 -8.40
C LYS A 81 5.21 27.88 -8.98
N VAL A 82 4.65 28.06 -10.17
CA VAL A 82 3.84 27.02 -10.85
C VAL A 82 4.67 25.77 -11.12
N GLN A 83 5.91 25.94 -11.61
CA GLN A 83 6.82 24.82 -11.85
C GLN A 83 7.20 24.09 -10.55
N GLY A 84 7.46 24.83 -9.47
CA GLY A 84 7.74 24.28 -8.15
C GLY A 84 6.56 23.45 -7.61
N ILE A 85 5.34 23.94 -7.75
CA ILE A 85 4.11 23.24 -7.35
C ILE A 85 3.93 21.95 -8.15
N ARG A 86 4.10 21.99 -9.49
CA ARG A 86 4.01 20.78 -10.34
C ARG A 86 5.00 19.71 -9.92
N LYS A 87 6.26 20.11 -9.66
CA LYS A 87 7.29 19.18 -9.19
C LYS A 87 6.94 18.57 -7.84
N SER A 88 6.48 19.37 -6.89
CA SER A 88 6.07 18.92 -5.55
C SER A 88 4.92 17.93 -5.62
N ARG A 89 3.90 18.18 -6.47
CA ARG A 89 2.79 17.25 -6.68
C ARG A 89 3.25 15.88 -7.17
N LEU A 90 4.11 15.85 -8.18
CA LEU A 90 4.65 14.59 -8.70
C LEU A 90 5.45 13.83 -7.63
N GLN A 91 6.22 14.54 -6.81
CA GLN A 91 6.94 13.92 -5.70
C GLN A 91 6.00 13.33 -4.65
N LYS A 92 4.95 14.07 -4.25
CA LYS A 92 3.95 13.56 -3.29
C LYS A 92 3.25 12.29 -3.79
N LEU A 93 2.83 12.26 -5.07
CA LEU A 93 2.22 11.07 -5.66
C LEU A 93 3.16 9.86 -5.62
N ARG A 94 4.42 10.03 -6.02
CA ARG A 94 5.42 8.95 -5.96
C ARG A 94 5.66 8.44 -4.54
N LEU A 95 5.75 9.34 -3.56
CA LEU A 95 5.93 8.95 -2.16
C LEU A 95 4.77 8.11 -1.64
N VAL A 96 3.53 8.45 -2.01
CA VAL A 96 2.35 7.69 -1.65
C VAL A 96 2.39 6.29 -2.30
N GLU A 97 2.66 6.20 -3.59
CA GLU A 97 2.79 4.93 -4.31
C GLU A 97 3.89 4.03 -3.71
N ASP A 98 5.08 4.60 -3.45
CA ASP A 98 6.20 3.89 -2.85
C ASP A 98 5.87 3.37 -1.45
N GLN A 99 5.16 4.16 -0.65
CA GLN A 99 4.72 3.76 0.68
C GLN A 99 3.79 2.54 0.62
N PHE A 100 2.82 2.55 -0.29
CA PHE A 100 1.90 1.41 -0.46
C PHE A 100 2.60 0.15 -0.98
N ASN A 101 3.54 0.31 -1.92
CA ASN A 101 4.34 -0.82 -2.40
C ASN A 101 5.18 -1.44 -1.27
N ARG A 102 5.80 -0.64 -0.42
CA ARG A 102 6.54 -1.13 0.75
C ARG A 102 5.64 -1.86 1.74
N LEU A 103 4.43 -1.36 1.98
CA LEU A 103 3.47 -2.00 2.88
C LEU A 103 3.02 -3.36 2.35
N LYS A 104 2.81 -3.49 1.03
CA LYS A 104 2.53 -4.78 0.38
C LYS A 104 3.68 -5.77 0.54
N ILE A 105 4.92 -5.34 0.33
CA ILE A 105 6.12 -6.16 0.55
C ILE A 105 6.19 -6.61 2.03
N ASN A 106 5.99 -5.69 2.96
CA ASN A 106 6.01 -6.00 4.40
C ASN A 106 4.91 -6.99 4.79
N PHE A 107 3.75 -6.95 4.15
CA PHE A 107 2.71 -7.96 4.36
C PHE A 107 3.24 -9.37 4.04
N PHE A 108 3.82 -9.56 2.86
CA PHE A 108 4.36 -10.87 2.47
C PHE A 108 5.50 -11.35 3.37
N GLN A 109 6.30 -10.44 3.93
CA GLN A 109 7.31 -10.81 4.92
C GLN A 109 6.69 -11.25 6.25
N LYS A 110 5.62 -10.58 6.68
CA LYS A 110 4.94 -10.88 7.96
C LYS A 110 4.11 -12.16 7.95
N ILE A 111 3.71 -12.65 6.78
CA ILE A 111 2.95 -13.90 6.69
C ILE A 111 3.82 -15.16 6.72
N ASN A 112 5.14 -15.04 6.51
CA ASN A 112 6.06 -16.19 6.50
C ASN A 112 5.96 -17.10 7.74
N PRO A 113 5.89 -16.58 8.98
CA PRO A 113 5.73 -17.45 10.16
C PRO A 113 4.48 -18.33 10.11
N PHE A 114 3.39 -17.84 9.52
CA PHE A 114 2.16 -18.62 9.39
C PHE A 114 2.28 -19.79 8.40
N PHE A 115 3.17 -19.68 7.41
CA PHE A 115 3.50 -20.81 6.55
C PHE A 115 4.19 -21.93 7.33
N ASP A 116 5.15 -21.58 8.18
CA ASP A 116 5.85 -22.55 9.01
C ASP A 116 4.88 -23.26 9.95
N GLU A 117 3.99 -22.52 10.60
CA GLU A 117 2.94 -23.09 11.46
C GLU A 117 2.02 -24.04 10.70
N VAL A 118 1.54 -23.65 9.52
CA VAL A 118 0.65 -24.48 8.69
C VAL A 118 1.38 -25.71 8.17
N MET A 119 2.65 -25.59 7.76
CA MET A 119 3.45 -26.74 7.34
C MET A 119 3.59 -27.78 8.47
N LEU A 120 3.84 -27.33 9.70
CA LEU A 120 3.93 -28.21 10.86
C LEU A 120 2.58 -28.86 11.17
N GLU A 121 1.48 -28.10 11.18
CA GLU A 121 0.14 -28.60 11.50
C GLU A 121 -0.34 -29.68 10.53
N PHE A 122 -0.09 -29.46 9.22
CA PHE A 122 -0.52 -30.39 8.17
C PHE A 122 0.53 -31.42 7.79
N ASN A 123 1.68 -31.45 8.49
CA ASN A 123 2.83 -32.29 8.14
C ASN A 123 3.18 -32.16 6.65
N ALA A 124 3.18 -30.93 6.15
CA ALA A 124 3.44 -30.65 4.74
C ALA A 124 4.94 -30.49 4.46
N ALA A 125 5.39 -31.04 3.32
CA ALA A 125 6.76 -30.90 2.86
C ALA A 125 7.00 -29.60 2.10
N ALA A 126 5.93 -29.04 1.50
CA ALA A 126 6.02 -27.82 0.72
C ALA A 126 4.66 -27.10 0.64
N ILE A 127 4.73 -25.78 0.46
CA ILE A 127 3.60 -24.95 0.04
C ILE A 127 3.95 -24.38 -1.32
N LEU A 128 3.06 -24.57 -2.30
CA LEU A 128 3.24 -24.10 -3.67
C LEU A 128 2.28 -22.96 -3.95
N GLU A 129 2.74 -21.96 -4.69
CA GLU A 129 1.86 -20.89 -5.15
C GLU A 129 0.92 -21.40 -6.26
N LYS A 130 -0.38 -21.12 -6.12
CA LYS A 130 -1.44 -21.55 -7.02
C LYS A 130 -1.19 -21.18 -8.49
N LYS A 131 -0.58 -20.01 -8.72
CA LYS A 131 -0.22 -19.54 -10.07
C LYS A 131 0.81 -20.43 -10.80
N SER A 132 1.61 -21.17 -10.04
CA SER A 132 2.63 -22.08 -10.57
C SER A 132 2.12 -23.49 -10.80
N ILE A 133 0.84 -23.77 -10.51
CA ILE A 133 0.25 -25.09 -10.55
C ILE A 133 -0.83 -25.12 -11.64
N VAL A 134 -0.77 -26.12 -12.51
CA VAL A 134 -1.78 -26.31 -13.58
C VAL A 134 -3.12 -26.75 -12.98
N ARG A 135 -3.10 -27.61 -11.96
CA ARG A 135 -4.30 -28.18 -11.33
C ARG A 135 -4.02 -28.67 -9.92
N SER A 136 -4.91 -28.40 -9.00
CA SER A 136 -4.94 -28.95 -7.64
C SER A 136 -6.39 -29.24 -7.23
N ILE A 137 -6.56 -30.08 -6.20
CA ILE A 137 -7.85 -30.23 -5.53
C ILE A 137 -8.02 -29.15 -4.47
N ASP A 138 -9.26 -28.72 -4.19
CA ASP A 138 -9.54 -27.65 -3.25
C ASP A 138 -9.11 -27.96 -1.81
N ALA A 139 -9.09 -29.25 -1.43
CA ALA A 139 -8.65 -29.69 -0.10
C ALA A 139 -7.17 -29.35 0.22
N LEU A 140 -6.35 -29.02 -0.78
CA LEU A 140 -4.96 -28.61 -0.60
C LEU A 140 -4.81 -27.08 -0.49
N ASP A 141 -5.85 -26.31 -0.81
CA ASP A 141 -5.83 -24.84 -0.80
C ASP A 141 -5.99 -24.31 0.62
N ILE A 142 -4.91 -23.76 1.16
CA ILE A 142 -4.86 -23.18 2.50
C ILE A 142 -5.07 -21.66 2.52
N THR A 143 -5.46 -21.06 1.41
CA THR A 143 -5.55 -19.60 1.28
C THR A 143 -6.47 -18.98 2.33
N ASP A 144 -7.66 -19.56 2.53
CA ASP A 144 -8.63 -18.99 3.48
C ASP A 144 -8.19 -19.18 4.94
N LEU A 145 -7.51 -20.30 5.24
CA LEU A 145 -6.89 -20.51 6.55
C LEU A 145 -5.80 -19.49 6.83
N LEU A 146 -4.96 -19.21 5.83
CA LEU A 146 -3.90 -18.21 5.93
C LEU A 146 -4.49 -16.81 6.15
N VAL A 147 -5.52 -16.43 5.39
CA VAL A 147 -6.24 -15.15 5.57
C VAL A 147 -6.77 -15.02 6.99
N GLN A 148 -7.41 -16.07 7.51
CA GLN A 148 -7.94 -16.06 8.88
C GLN A 148 -6.85 -15.80 9.92
N ARG A 149 -5.68 -16.45 9.83
CA ARG A 149 -4.58 -16.28 10.77
C ARG A 149 -3.97 -14.87 10.69
N VAL A 150 -3.75 -14.40 9.47
CA VAL A 150 -3.24 -13.06 9.22
C VAL A 150 -4.19 -11.99 9.79
N ASP A 151 -5.50 -12.15 9.58
CA ASP A 151 -6.50 -11.22 10.09
C ASP A 151 -6.56 -11.21 11.62
N GLN A 152 -6.44 -12.37 12.26
CA GLN A 152 -6.37 -12.47 13.72
C GLN A 152 -5.15 -11.73 14.27
N ALA A 153 -3.97 -11.94 13.67
CA ALA A 153 -2.74 -11.27 14.08
C ALA A 153 -2.80 -9.75 13.83
N PHE A 154 -3.39 -9.34 12.72
CA PHE A 154 -3.57 -7.92 12.39
C PHE A 154 -4.47 -7.22 13.42
N LEU A 155 -5.62 -7.81 13.75
CA LEU A 155 -6.56 -7.25 14.73
C LEU A 155 -5.97 -7.21 16.15
N ALA A 156 -5.19 -8.23 16.54
CA ALA A 156 -4.51 -8.24 17.83
C ALA A 156 -3.47 -7.10 17.92
N ASN A 157 -2.72 -6.85 16.85
CA ASN A 157 -1.75 -5.76 16.78
C ASN A 157 -2.43 -4.37 16.83
N GLU A 158 -3.56 -4.19 16.14
CA GLU A 158 -4.33 -2.95 16.23
C GLU A 158 -4.90 -2.69 17.62
N ALA A 159 -5.40 -3.72 18.29
CA ALA A 159 -5.90 -3.61 19.66
C ALA A 159 -4.79 -3.20 20.64
N ASN A 160 -3.61 -3.83 20.53
CA ASN A 160 -2.45 -3.50 21.35
C ASN A 160 -1.95 -2.06 21.10
N ALA A 161 -1.91 -1.61 19.85
CA ALA A 161 -1.52 -0.24 19.50
C ALA A 161 -2.48 0.80 20.10
N LYS A 162 -3.79 0.52 20.10
CA LYS A 162 -4.80 1.41 20.72
C LYS A 162 -4.71 1.46 22.24
N ILE A 163 -4.32 0.37 22.90
CA ILE A 163 -4.11 0.32 24.35
C ILE A 163 -2.88 1.15 24.70
N SER A 164 -1.75 0.93 24.02
CA SER A 164 -0.51 1.67 24.27
C SER A 164 -0.63 3.17 24.01
N ALA A 165 -1.45 3.59 23.04
CA ALA A 165 -1.72 5.00 22.80
C ALA A 165 -2.51 5.67 23.93
N LYS A 166 -3.42 4.92 24.58
CA LYS A 166 -4.23 5.42 25.72
C LYS A 166 -3.46 5.50 27.04
N GLU A 167 -2.38 4.73 27.19
CA GLU A 167 -1.55 4.74 28.40
C GLU A 167 -0.53 5.88 28.39
N ASN A 168 -0.30 6.52 27.24
CA ASN A 168 0.65 7.63 27.08
C ASN A 168 0.00 9.03 27.01
N ASP A 169 -1.33 9.12 27.10
CA ASP A 169 -2.13 10.36 27.24
C ASP A 169 -2.55 10.59 28.70
#